data_39ac27e5a9f639acd3aae19373955d4f
#
_entry.id   39ac27e5a9f639acd3aae19373955d4f
#
_cell.length_a   1.000
_cell.length_b   1.000
_cell.length_c   1.000
_cell.angle_alpha   90.00
_cell.angle_beta   90.00
_cell.angle_gamma   90.00
#
_symmetry.space_group_name_H-M   'P 1'
#
loop_
_entity.id
_entity.type
_entity.pdbx_description
1 polymer ?
#
loop_
_entity_poly.entity_id
_entity_poly.type
_entity_poly.pdbx_seq_one_letter_code
_entity_poly.pdbx_strand_id
1 'polypeptide(L)'
;DLTQSYSLQDASALLNTLPKAKFDETVELYAHLTVDPRKSDQMVRGTLQLPHGSGKTVRVIVFTENPQEALDNGADEAGLEDLIEKVTGGWTDFDVALSTTSAMKSVRTVARVLGPRGLMPNPKSGTVSDDIPAAIKLVQAGRVEFKMDKTANVAVVVGKRSFNEEQIT
;
A
#
# COMPACT_ATOMS: atom_id res chain seq x y z
N ASP A 1 5.30 -14.80 -26.28
CA ASP A 1 4.03 -15.41 -26.70
C ASP A 1 3.01 -15.26 -25.57
N LEU A 2 1.91 -14.55 -25.84
CA LEU A 2 0.86 -14.28 -24.84
C LEU A 2 0.01 -15.51 -24.48
N THR A 3 0.19 -16.61 -25.20
CA THR A 3 -0.55 -17.86 -24.99
C THR A 3 0.23 -18.89 -24.19
N GLN A 4 1.50 -18.63 -23.93
CA GLN A 4 2.37 -19.57 -23.20
C GLN A 4 2.30 -19.33 -21.69
N SER A 5 2.11 -20.41 -20.94
CA SER A 5 2.19 -20.40 -19.48
C SER A 5 3.62 -20.69 -19.02
N TYR A 6 4.07 -19.99 -18.02
CA TYR A 6 5.40 -20.14 -17.41
C TYR A 6 5.26 -20.49 -15.93
N SER A 7 6.24 -21.21 -15.40
CA SER A 7 6.39 -21.30 -13.94
C SER A 7 6.80 -19.95 -13.36
N LEU A 8 6.64 -19.74 -12.04
CA LEU A 8 7.07 -18.48 -11.42
C LEU A 8 8.56 -18.23 -11.59
N GLN A 9 9.39 -19.29 -11.49
CA GLN A 9 10.84 -19.20 -11.70
C GLN A 9 11.17 -18.80 -13.15
N ASP A 10 10.54 -19.46 -14.13
CA ASP A 10 10.77 -19.15 -15.54
C ASP A 10 10.28 -17.74 -15.90
N ALA A 11 9.15 -17.31 -15.33
CA ALA A 11 8.63 -15.95 -15.52
C ALA A 11 9.57 -14.88 -14.93
N SER A 12 10.13 -15.13 -13.75
CA SER A 12 11.11 -14.23 -13.11
C SER A 12 12.40 -14.17 -13.92
N ALA A 13 12.92 -15.32 -14.38
CA ALA A 13 14.09 -15.38 -15.27
C ALA A 13 13.83 -14.62 -16.60
N LEU A 14 12.66 -14.83 -17.19
CA LEU A 14 12.26 -14.15 -18.43
C LEU A 14 12.20 -12.62 -18.26
N LEU A 15 11.71 -12.11 -17.12
CA LEU A 15 11.73 -10.68 -16.84
C LEU A 15 13.12 -10.09 -17.01
N ASN A 16 14.18 -10.79 -16.57
CA ASN A 16 15.55 -10.30 -16.67
C ASN A 16 16.06 -10.19 -18.11
N THR A 17 15.49 -10.91 -19.06
CA THR A 17 15.85 -10.89 -20.48
C THR A 17 15.16 -9.78 -21.26
N LEU A 18 14.05 -9.23 -20.74
CA LEU A 18 13.30 -8.17 -21.43
C LEU A 18 14.01 -6.83 -21.38
N PRO A 19 13.81 -5.96 -22.39
CA PRO A 19 14.36 -4.61 -22.38
C PRO A 19 14.02 -3.86 -21.10
N LYS A 20 14.99 -3.11 -20.55
CA LYS A 20 14.83 -2.34 -19.31
C LYS A 20 14.61 -0.86 -19.61
N ALA A 21 13.75 -0.21 -18.82
CA ALA A 21 13.65 1.25 -18.81
C ALA A 21 14.92 1.87 -18.17
N LYS A 22 15.02 3.22 -18.24
CA LYS A 22 16.13 3.96 -17.63
C LYS A 22 16.02 4.14 -16.11
N PHE A 23 14.96 3.60 -15.51
CA PHE A 23 14.69 3.65 -14.07
C PHE A 23 14.38 2.23 -13.55
N ASP A 24 14.41 2.04 -12.23
CA ASP A 24 14.09 0.76 -11.60
C ASP A 24 12.58 0.53 -11.62
N GLU A 25 12.15 -0.35 -12.54
CA GLU A 25 10.75 -0.65 -12.81
C GLU A 25 10.13 -1.42 -11.64
N THR A 26 8.86 -1.15 -11.37
CA THR A 26 8.08 -1.91 -10.38
C THR A 26 7.56 -3.19 -11.01
N VAL A 27 7.71 -4.30 -10.30
CA VAL A 27 7.15 -5.59 -10.68
C VAL A 27 5.82 -5.78 -9.95
N GLU A 28 4.76 -6.01 -10.70
CA GLU A 28 3.41 -6.25 -10.18
C GLU A 28 2.89 -7.60 -10.63
N LEU A 29 2.20 -8.28 -9.71
CA LEU A 29 1.46 -9.50 -10.00
C LEU A 29 -0.01 -9.16 -10.17
N TYR A 30 -0.59 -9.56 -11.30
CA TYR A 30 -2.02 -9.47 -11.58
C TYR A 30 -2.66 -10.84 -11.52
N ALA A 31 -3.72 -10.96 -10.72
CA ALA A 31 -4.53 -12.17 -10.64
C ALA A 31 -5.97 -11.87 -11.05
N HIS A 32 -6.48 -12.59 -12.05
CA HIS A 32 -7.90 -12.55 -12.40
C HIS A 32 -8.66 -13.57 -11.56
N LEU A 33 -9.65 -13.11 -10.81
CA LEU A 33 -10.44 -13.94 -9.89
C LEU A 33 -11.74 -14.39 -10.56
N THR A 34 -12.16 -15.64 -10.26
CA THR A 34 -13.43 -16.19 -10.76
C THR A 34 -14.57 -15.86 -9.79
N VAL A 35 -14.76 -14.55 -9.51
CA VAL A 35 -15.78 -14.04 -8.57
C VAL A 35 -16.60 -12.93 -9.22
N ASP A 36 -17.80 -12.68 -8.68
CA ASP A 36 -18.65 -11.56 -9.13
C ASP A 36 -18.31 -10.28 -8.32
N PRO A 37 -17.67 -9.27 -8.94
CA PRO A 37 -17.27 -8.04 -8.25
C PRO A 37 -18.44 -7.15 -7.80
N ARG A 38 -19.67 -7.47 -8.24
CA ARG A 38 -20.89 -6.74 -7.83
C ARG A 38 -21.41 -7.20 -6.47
N LYS A 39 -20.98 -8.38 -6.02
CA LYS A 39 -21.41 -8.95 -4.74
C LYS A 39 -20.44 -8.53 -3.64
N SER A 40 -20.95 -7.87 -2.62
CA SER A 40 -20.14 -7.36 -1.50
C SER A 40 -19.50 -8.46 -0.66
N ASP A 41 -20.10 -9.65 -0.60
CA ASP A 41 -19.60 -10.84 0.07
C ASP A 41 -18.45 -11.53 -0.70
N GLN A 42 -18.33 -11.25 -2.01
CA GLN A 42 -17.23 -11.74 -2.86
C GLN A 42 -16.11 -10.72 -3.06
N MET A 43 -16.17 -9.58 -2.39
CA MET A 43 -15.15 -8.54 -2.48
C MET A 43 -13.86 -8.97 -1.78
N VAL A 44 -12.78 -9.16 -2.56
CA VAL A 44 -11.46 -9.52 -2.06
C VAL A 44 -10.65 -8.26 -1.76
N ARG A 45 -10.24 -8.12 -0.52
CA ARG A 45 -9.37 -7.06 -0.03
C ARG A 45 -8.57 -7.58 1.16
N GLY A 46 -7.31 -7.22 1.22
CA GLY A 46 -6.44 -7.61 2.31
C GLY A 46 -5.12 -6.88 2.31
N THR A 47 -4.27 -7.30 3.21
CA THR A 47 -2.89 -6.84 3.30
C THR A 47 -1.98 -8.04 3.42
N LEU A 48 -0.80 -7.93 2.86
CA LEU A 48 0.26 -8.91 3.02
C LEU A 48 1.58 -8.19 3.34
N GLN A 49 2.48 -8.92 3.96
CA GLN A 49 3.83 -8.43 4.23
C GLN A 49 4.78 -9.14 3.29
N LEU A 50 5.53 -8.36 2.50
CA LEU A 50 6.54 -8.89 1.60
C LEU A 50 7.83 -9.19 2.40
N PRO A 51 8.42 -10.38 2.28
CA PRO A 51 9.63 -10.76 3.01
C PRO A 51 10.81 -9.80 2.78
N HIS A 52 10.92 -9.26 1.57
CA HIS A 52 12.00 -8.36 1.15
C HIS A 52 11.52 -6.91 0.93
N GLY A 53 10.32 -6.59 1.40
CA GLY A 53 9.68 -5.30 1.16
C GLY A 53 9.29 -5.09 -0.31
N SER A 54 8.73 -3.93 -0.61
CA SER A 54 8.35 -3.54 -1.99
C SER A 54 9.48 -2.90 -2.79
N GLY A 55 10.66 -2.70 -2.19
CA GLY A 55 11.78 -1.95 -2.78
C GLY A 55 11.54 -0.45 -2.92
N LYS A 56 10.44 0.06 -2.35
CA LYS A 56 10.09 1.48 -2.34
C LYS A 56 10.21 2.03 -0.92
N THR A 57 10.85 3.18 -0.77
CA THR A 57 10.76 3.96 0.48
C THR A 57 9.35 4.51 0.59
N VAL A 58 8.61 4.04 1.59
CA VAL A 58 7.21 4.41 1.82
C VAL A 58 7.17 5.65 2.70
N ARG A 59 6.54 6.72 2.23
CA ARG A 59 6.30 7.92 3.04
C ARG A 59 5.04 7.70 3.88
N VAL A 60 5.21 7.74 5.20
CA VAL A 60 4.18 7.44 6.18
C VAL A 60 3.78 8.70 6.91
N ILE A 61 2.48 9.02 6.88
CA ILE A 61 1.92 10.07 7.72
C ILE A 61 1.01 9.47 8.80
N VAL A 62 0.93 10.14 9.95
CA VAL A 62 0.14 9.67 11.09
C VAL A 62 -0.79 10.76 11.60
N PHE A 63 -2.09 10.47 11.53
CA PHE A 63 -3.11 11.30 12.17
C PHE A 63 -3.24 10.93 13.64
N THR A 64 -2.71 11.76 14.51
CA THR A 64 -2.66 11.52 15.96
C THR A 64 -2.65 12.82 16.75
N GLU A 65 -3.14 12.76 17.98
CA GLU A 65 -3.05 13.86 18.95
C GLU A 65 -1.64 13.96 19.56
N ASN A 66 -0.83 12.88 19.46
CA ASN A 66 0.56 12.82 19.95
C ASN A 66 1.55 12.71 18.78
N PRO A 67 1.84 13.81 18.06
CA PRO A 67 2.68 13.75 16.88
C PRO A 67 4.13 13.36 17.18
N GLN A 68 4.65 13.72 18.33
CA GLN A 68 6.04 13.43 18.69
C GLN A 68 6.35 11.93 18.74
N GLU A 69 5.46 11.14 19.31
CA GLU A 69 5.61 9.68 19.36
C GLU A 69 5.68 9.05 17.96
N ALA A 70 4.87 9.53 17.04
CA ALA A 70 4.88 9.03 15.67
C ALA A 70 6.16 9.42 14.93
N LEU A 71 6.63 10.66 15.07
CA LEU A 71 7.87 11.13 14.45
C LEU A 71 9.09 10.39 14.99
N ASP A 72 9.17 10.16 16.30
CA ASP A 72 10.27 9.43 16.96
C ASP A 72 10.34 7.96 16.50
N ASN A 73 9.22 7.40 16.03
CA ASN A 73 9.14 6.05 15.48
C ASN A 73 9.25 5.98 13.94
N GLY A 74 9.57 7.10 13.29
CA GLY A 74 9.92 7.12 11.87
C GLY A 74 8.76 7.45 10.92
N ALA A 75 7.71 8.12 11.40
CA ALA A 75 6.74 8.78 10.51
C ALA A 75 7.40 10.00 9.85
N ASP A 76 7.08 10.25 8.58
CA ASP A 76 7.58 11.42 7.85
C ASP A 76 6.88 12.70 8.29
N GLU A 77 5.57 12.62 8.54
CA GLU A 77 4.79 13.68 9.14
C GLU A 77 3.75 13.11 10.13
N ALA A 78 3.47 13.85 11.20
CA ALA A 78 2.47 13.48 12.18
C ALA A 78 1.75 14.73 12.71
N GLY A 79 0.47 14.58 13.01
CA GLY A 79 -0.37 15.65 13.53
C GLY A 79 -1.85 15.35 13.33
N LEU A 80 -2.71 16.30 13.59
CA LEU A 80 -4.16 16.12 13.40
C LEU A 80 -4.75 17.26 12.57
N GLU A 81 -4.99 18.43 13.16
CA GLU A 81 -5.69 19.51 12.48
C GLU A 81 -4.88 20.11 11.32
N ASP A 82 -3.60 20.34 11.54
CA ASP A 82 -2.64 20.85 10.55
C ASP A 82 -2.48 19.90 9.35
N LEU A 83 -2.41 18.57 9.59
CA LEU A 83 -2.41 17.59 8.51
C LEU A 83 -3.75 17.52 7.76
N ILE A 84 -4.86 17.63 8.48
CA ILE A 84 -6.19 17.67 7.88
C ILE A 84 -6.34 18.90 6.97
N GLU A 85 -5.85 20.07 7.38
CA GLU A 85 -5.84 21.29 6.57
C GLU A 85 -4.99 21.12 5.30
N LYS A 86 -3.76 20.59 5.44
CA LYS A 86 -2.88 20.28 4.29
C LYS A 86 -3.56 19.37 3.28
N VAL A 87 -4.16 18.27 3.74
CA VAL A 87 -4.85 17.29 2.89
C VAL A 87 -6.10 17.91 2.24
N THR A 88 -6.85 18.71 2.97
CA THR A 88 -8.02 19.45 2.43
C THR A 88 -7.59 20.42 1.32
N GLY A 89 -6.39 21.02 1.46
CA GLY A 89 -5.76 21.85 0.44
C GLY A 89 -5.26 21.06 -0.79
N GLY A 90 -5.43 19.74 -0.80
CA GLY A 90 -5.07 18.86 -1.92
C GLY A 90 -3.68 18.19 -1.81
N TRP A 91 -2.96 18.42 -0.71
CA TRP A 91 -1.69 17.74 -0.49
C TRP A 91 -1.89 16.25 -0.22
N THR A 92 -1.23 15.42 -0.99
CA THR A 92 -1.30 13.94 -0.90
C THR A 92 0.05 13.31 -1.25
N ASP A 93 1.15 13.99 -0.92
CA ASP A 93 2.51 13.53 -1.22
C ASP A 93 3.00 12.57 -0.13
N PHE A 94 2.29 11.45 0.02
CA PHE A 94 2.60 10.34 0.89
C PHE A 94 2.01 9.04 0.32
N ASP A 95 2.51 7.91 0.81
CA ASP A 95 2.10 6.59 0.32
C ASP A 95 1.11 5.89 1.26
N VAL A 96 1.25 6.09 2.56
CA VAL A 96 0.38 5.48 3.58
C VAL A 96 0.01 6.50 4.64
N ALA A 97 -1.27 6.53 4.99
CA ALA A 97 -1.79 7.26 6.13
C ALA A 97 -2.21 6.30 7.25
N LEU A 98 -1.64 6.50 8.43
CA LEU A 98 -2.04 5.82 9.66
C LEU A 98 -2.92 6.77 10.49
N SER A 99 -3.75 6.22 11.35
CA SER A 99 -4.58 7.00 12.26
C SER A 99 -4.80 6.26 13.57
N THR A 100 -4.86 7.01 14.67
CA THR A 100 -5.40 6.49 15.93
C THR A 100 -6.92 6.35 15.83
N THR A 101 -7.51 5.51 16.67
CA THR A 101 -8.96 5.32 16.72
C THR A 101 -9.68 6.64 17.08
N SER A 102 -9.10 7.43 17.98
CA SER A 102 -9.63 8.75 18.39
C SER A 102 -9.61 9.75 17.24
N ALA A 103 -8.48 9.85 16.50
CA ALA A 103 -8.30 10.79 15.40
C ALA A 103 -9.21 10.50 14.19
N MET A 104 -9.69 9.26 14.01
CA MET A 104 -10.53 8.85 12.87
C MET A 104 -11.79 9.71 12.71
N LYS A 105 -12.34 10.27 13.78
CA LYS A 105 -13.52 11.17 13.69
C LYS A 105 -13.19 12.39 12.84
N SER A 106 -12.05 13.02 13.11
CA SER A 106 -11.58 14.22 12.39
C SER A 106 -11.09 13.87 10.97
N VAL A 107 -10.40 12.74 10.80
CA VAL A 107 -9.88 12.26 9.51
C VAL A 107 -11.00 11.98 8.50
N ARG A 108 -12.21 11.66 8.93
CA ARG A 108 -13.38 11.50 8.04
C ARG A 108 -13.71 12.74 7.21
N THR A 109 -13.35 13.91 7.67
CA THR A 109 -13.57 15.16 6.92
C THR A 109 -12.82 15.18 5.60
N VAL A 110 -11.64 14.55 5.55
CA VAL A 110 -10.80 14.44 4.35
C VAL A 110 -11.04 13.17 3.52
N ALA A 111 -12.06 12.37 3.88
CA ALA A 111 -12.38 11.12 3.17
C ALA A 111 -12.69 11.32 1.68
N ARG A 112 -13.21 12.50 1.29
CA ARG A 112 -13.47 12.85 -0.12
C ARG A 112 -12.18 13.01 -0.93
N VAL A 113 -11.08 13.38 -0.28
CA VAL A 113 -9.76 13.55 -0.91
C VAL A 113 -9.00 12.22 -0.90
N LEU A 114 -8.94 11.57 0.26
CA LEU A 114 -8.15 10.35 0.47
C LEU A 114 -8.81 9.09 -0.08
N GLY A 115 -10.15 9.00 -0.03
CA GLY A 115 -10.91 7.81 -0.42
C GLY A 115 -10.70 7.39 -1.88
N PRO A 116 -10.89 8.29 -2.88
CA PRO A 116 -10.69 7.96 -4.30
C PRO A 116 -9.26 7.53 -4.62
N ARG A 117 -8.28 8.00 -3.83
CA ARG A 117 -6.85 7.70 -4.00
C ARG A 117 -6.41 6.44 -3.25
N GLY A 118 -7.31 5.82 -2.47
CA GLY A 118 -6.97 4.64 -1.67
C GLY A 118 -6.11 4.94 -0.44
N LEU A 119 -5.93 6.21 -0.08
CA LEU A 119 -5.08 6.67 1.02
C LEU A 119 -5.82 6.80 2.36
N MET A 120 -7.14 6.53 2.37
CA MET A 120 -7.95 6.64 3.59
C MET A 120 -7.61 5.55 4.60
N PRO A 121 -7.22 5.89 5.84
CA PRO A 121 -7.00 4.90 6.88
C PRO A 121 -8.23 4.00 7.11
N ASN A 122 -8.00 2.70 7.29
CA ASN A 122 -9.05 1.71 7.44
C ASN A 122 -8.66 0.63 8.45
N PRO A 123 -9.54 0.28 9.41
CA PRO A 123 -9.28 -0.80 10.36
C PRO A 123 -9.05 -2.17 9.68
N LYS A 124 -9.72 -2.44 8.56
CA LYS A 124 -9.58 -3.71 7.83
C LYS A 124 -8.19 -3.87 7.18
N SER A 125 -7.57 -2.77 6.79
CA SER A 125 -6.18 -2.77 6.30
C SER A 125 -5.17 -2.58 7.43
N GLY A 126 -5.63 -2.45 8.69
CA GLY A 126 -4.79 -2.25 9.86
C GLY A 126 -4.01 -0.94 9.85
N THR A 127 -4.49 0.06 9.10
CA THR A 127 -3.96 1.41 9.09
C THR A 127 -4.63 2.32 10.13
N VAL A 128 -5.55 1.77 10.91
CA VAL A 128 -6.10 2.37 12.13
C VAL A 128 -5.67 1.52 13.32
N SER A 129 -4.84 2.08 14.19
CA SER A 129 -4.30 1.42 15.36
C SER A 129 -3.97 2.44 16.43
N ASP A 130 -4.13 2.07 17.70
CA ASP A 130 -3.68 2.89 18.81
C ASP A 130 -2.21 2.60 19.16
N ASP A 131 -1.65 1.47 18.69
CA ASP A 131 -0.22 1.19 18.72
C ASP A 131 0.45 1.71 17.43
N ILE A 132 0.75 3.00 17.44
CA ILE A 132 1.37 3.70 16.29
C ILE A 132 2.79 3.18 16.00
N PRO A 133 3.68 2.96 16.99
CA PRO A 133 5.00 2.41 16.74
C PRO A 133 5.00 1.08 15.99
N ALA A 134 4.13 0.15 16.40
CA ALA A 134 4.00 -1.14 15.72
C ALA A 134 3.43 -0.98 14.30
N ALA A 135 2.44 -0.10 14.12
CA ALA A 135 1.84 0.16 12.81
C ALA A 135 2.85 0.75 11.82
N ILE A 136 3.68 1.71 12.22
CA ILE A 136 4.73 2.30 11.39
C ILE A 136 5.74 1.23 10.97
N LYS A 137 6.22 0.41 11.91
CA LYS A 137 7.17 -0.67 11.61
C LYS A 137 6.62 -1.68 10.61
N LEU A 138 5.33 -2.05 10.74
CA LEU A 138 4.68 -2.97 9.79
C LEU A 138 4.60 -2.38 8.38
N VAL A 139 4.31 -1.09 8.24
CA VAL A 139 4.27 -0.41 6.94
C VAL A 139 5.68 -0.33 6.34
N GLN A 140 6.68 0.07 7.12
CA GLN A 140 8.08 0.16 6.69
C GLN A 140 8.68 -1.21 6.34
N ALA A 141 8.22 -2.29 7.01
CA ALA A 141 8.63 -3.66 6.72
C ALA A 141 8.07 -4.23 5.41
N GLY A 142 7.44 -3.40 4.57
CA GLY A 142 6.96 -3.81 3.26
C GLY A 142 5.54 -4.37 3.25
N ARG A 143 4.69 -3.90 4.15
CA ARG A 143 3.27 -4.20 4.10
C ARG A 143 2.63 -3.55 2.87
N VAL A 144 1.99 -4.37 2.03
CA VAL A 144 1.24 -3.91 0.87
C VAL A 144 -0.24 -4.24 1.03
N GLU A 145 -1.10 -3.32 0.62
CA GLU A 145 -2.55 -3.52 0.57
C GLU A 145 -2.93 -3.91 -0.86
N PHE A 146 -3.84 -4.87 -0.98
CA PHE A 146 -4.47 -5.21 -2.26
C PHE A 146 -5.98 -5.16 -2.15
N LYS A 147 -6.60 -4.78 -3.26
CA LYS A 147 -8.05 -4.69 -3.37
C LYS A 147 -8.48 -5.11 -4.77
N MET A 148 -9.48 -5.96 -4.85
CA MET A 148 -10.09 -6.34 -6.12
C MET A 148 -10.76 -5.13 -6.78
N ASP A 149 -10.55 -5.01 -8.08
CA ASP A 149 -11.18 -4.00 -8.92
C ASP A 149 -12.60 -4.42 -9.39
N LYS A 150 -13.24 -3.56 -10.20
CA LYS A 150 -14.58 -3.80 -10.74
C LYS A 150 -14.64 -4.90 -11.79
N THR A 151 -13.50 -5.38 -12.25
CA THR A 151 -13.34 -6.42 -13.28
C THR A 151 -12.82 -7.73 -12.71
N ALA A 152 -12.90 -7.88 -11.38
CA ALA A 152 -12.45 -9.06 -10.62
C ALA A 152 -10.94 -9.33 -10.74
N ASN A 153 -10.12 -8.28 -10.91
CA ASN A 153 -8.68 -8.40 -10.86
C ASN A 153 -8.12 -7.89 -9.53
N VAL A 154 -7.03 -8.50 -9.10
CA VAL A 154 -6.20 -8.04 -8.00
C VAL A 154 -4.81 -7.75 -8.52
N ALA A 155 -4.31 -6.54 -8.27
CA ALA A 155 -2.94 -6.15 -8.56
C ALA A 155 -2.17 -5.99 -7.25
N VAL A 156 -0.98 -6.58 -7.18
CA VAL A 156 -0.11 -6.51 -6.00
C VAL A 156 1.31 -6.20 -6.46
N VAL A 157 1.91 -5.17 -5.87
CA VAL A 157 3.34 -4.90 -6.04
C VAL A 157 4.12 -5.99 -5.31
N VAL A 158 5.01 -6.68 -6.01
CA VAL A 158 5.84 -7.76 -5.45
C VAL A 158 7.30 -7.35 -5.29
N GLY A 159 7.75 -6.28 -5.94
CA GLY A 159 9.10 -5.78 -5.78
C GLY A 159 9.54 -4.84 -6.89
N LYS A 160 10.84 -4.74 -7.03
CA LYS A 160 11.52 -3.97 -8.07
C LYS A 160 12.25 -4.88 -9.04
N ARG A 161 12.47 -4.40 -10.24
CA ARG A 161 13.20 -5.16 -11.25
C ARG A 161 14.70 -5.34 -10.94
N SER A 162 15.21 -4.56 -10.02
CA SER A 162 16.54 -4.72 -9.44
C SER A 162 16.64 -5.89 -8.46
N PHE A 163 15.53 -6.45 -8.01
CA PHE A 163 15.49 -7.60 -7.13
C PHE A 163 16.00 -8.85 -7.87
N ASN A 164 16.62 -9.76 -7.12
CA ASN A 164 17.01 -11.06 -7.66
C ASN A 164 15.79 -12.01 -7.79
N GLU A 165 15.98 -13.14 -8.45
CA GLU A 165 14.91 -14.11 -8.69
C GLU A 165 14.28 -14.65 -7.40
N GLU A 166 15.09 -14.89 -6.36
CA GLU A 166 14.62 -15.37 -5.05
C GLU A 166 13.79 -14.34 -4.30
N GLN A 167 14.00 -13.06 -4.58
CA GLN A 167 13.24 -11.96 -3.93
C GLN A 167 11.90 -11.69 -4.61
N ILE A 168 11.73 -12.10 -5.88
CA ILE A 168 10.50 -11.91 -6.65
C ILE A 168 9.58 -13.14 -6.55
N THR A 169 10.13 -14.34 -6.41
CA THR A 169 9.41 -15.62 -6.28
C THR A 169 9.06 -15.96 -4.84
#